data_181148c774ab16f2184f197dbec8f8f3
#
_entry.id   181148c774ab16f2184f197dbec8f8f3
#
_cell.length_a   1.000
_cell.length_b   1.000
_cell.length_c   1.000
_cell.angle_alpha   90.00
_cell.angle_beta   90.00
_cell.angle_gamma   90.00
#
_symmetry.space_group_name_H-M   'P 1'
#
loop_
_entity.id
_entity.type
_entity.pdbx_description
1 polymer ?
#
loop_
_entity_poly.entity_id
_entity_poly.type
_entity_poly.pdbx_seq_one_letter_code
_entity_poly.pdbx_strand_id
1 'polypeptide(L)'
;MKRININSQQTHFIGCWNLENNKLCNEIINLFENNKNLQIQGISDKGIDPKTKKTTDIPVSPNDLKKPKFEILKKYIGELHKCFLDYQNQWPFLKSMFNTLYVPSFNIQKYLPGDHFAALHSERTSINTSHRLFAWMTYLNDVDDGGQTNFSHYGIKINPETSKTLIWPAEWTHAHTGEVLKSGTKYIVTGWMHFPTSDEEIKQKK
;
A
#
# COMPACT_ATOMS: atom_id res chain seq x y z
N MET A 1 1.94 16.73 -4.36
CA MET A 1 2.52 15.42 -4.79
C MET A 1 3.18 15.59 -6.14
N LYS A 2 4.29 14.92 -6.35
CA LYS A 2 5.10 14.94 -7.57
C LYS A 2 5.26 13.52 -8.10
N ARG A 3 4.98 13.29 -9.40
CA ARG A 3 5.21 11.99 -10.05
C ARG A 3 6.71 11.71 -10.16
N ILE A 4 7.10 10.46 -9.95
CA ILE A 4 8.46 9.95 -10.12
C ILE A 4 8.44 8.95 -11.28
N ASN A 5 9.32 9.13 -12.26
CA ASN A 5 9.49 8.16 -13.34
C ASN A 5 10.37 7.01 -12.87
N ILE A 6 9.88 5.79 -13.03
CA ILE A 6 10.67 4.58 -12.82
C ILE A 6 11.23 4.17 -14.19
N ASN A 7 12.56 4.12 -14.31
CA ASN A 7 13.20 3.70 -15.55
C ASN A 7 13.05 2.20 -15.75
N SER A 8 12.52 1.80 -16.92
CA SER A 8 12.40 0.41 -17.34
C SER A 8 12.46 0.35 -18.87
N GLN A 9 12.96 -0.77 -19.41
CA GLN A 9 12.97 -1.03 -20.85
C GLN A 9 11.59 -1.40 -21.41
N GLN A 10 10.64 -1.73 -20.55
CA GLN A 10 9.28 -2.13 -20.92
C GLN A 10 8.22 -1.41 -20.08
N THR A 11 6.99 -1.36 -20.58
CA THR A 11 5.85 -0.82 -19.85
C THR A 11 5.55 -1.68 -18.63
N HIS A 12 5.61 -1.11 -17.44
CA HIS A 12 5.47 -1.84 -16.18
C HIS A 12 4.19 -1.50 -15.38
N PHE A 13 3.42 -0.49 -15.77
CA PHE A 13 2.17 -0.06 -15.10
C PHE A 13 2.30 0.28 -13.60
N ILE A 14 3.51 0.44 -13.08
CA ILE A 14 3.73 0.84 -11.69
C ILE A 14 3.79 2.36 -11.64
N GLY A 15 2.80 2.99 -11.00
CA GLY A 15 2.83 4.42 -10.70
C GLY A 15 3.66 4.70 -9.46
N CYS A 16 4.41 5.79 -9.46
CA CYS A 16 5.23 6.21 -8.33
C CYS A 16 5.15 7.74 -8.15
N TRP A 17 4.99 8.17 -6.92
CA TRP A 17 4.90 9.59 -6.54
C TRP A 17 5.63 9.85 -5.24
N ASN A 18 6.08 11.08 -5.04
CA ASN A 18 6.38 11.62 -3.71
C ASN A 18 5.20 12.53 -3.29
N LEU A 19 4.60 12.28 -2.13
CA LEU A 19 3.50 13.10 -1.62
C LEU A 19 3.97 14.49 -1.19
N GLU A 20 5.27 14.69 -0.98
CA GLU A 20 5.88 15.94 -0.49
C GLU A 20 5.28 16.38 0.86
N ASN A 21 4.94 15.39 1.70
CA ASN A 21 4.27 15.63 2.99
C ASN A 21 4.88 14.78 4.11
N ASN A 22 6.12 15.07 4.47
CA ASN A 22 6.83 14.36 5.53
C ASN A 22 6.14 14.52 6.90
N LYS A 23 5.44 15.64 7.12
CA LYS A 23 4.65 15.85 8.35
C LYS A 23 3.55 14.80 8.48
N LEU A 24 2.81 14.53 7.40
CA LEU A 24 1.77 13.49 7.35
C LEU A 24 2.34 12.11 7.69
N CYS A 25 3.49 11.77 7.10
CA CYS A 25 4.18 10.51 7.38
C CYS A 25 4.55 10.37 8.86
N ASN A 26 5.14 11.39 9.45
CA ASN A 26 5.52 11.40 10.86
C ASN A 26 4.30 11.28 11.79
N GLU A 27 3.20 11.95 11.47
CA GLU A 27 1.95 11.85 12.25
C GLU A 27 1.35 10.43 12.19
N ILE A 28 1.46 9.73 11.05
CA ILE A 28 1.02 8.32 10.93
C ILE A 28 1.96 7.39 11.73
N ILE A 29 3.27 7.62 11.72
CA ILE A 29 4.21 6.86 12.56
C ILE A 29 3.87 7.08 14.04
N ASN A 30 3.62 8.32 14.46
CA ASN A 30 3.22 8.62 15.83
C ASN A 30 1.89 7.95 16.21
N LEU A 31 0.91 7.92 15.29
CA LEU A 31 -0.32 7.16 15.50
C LEU A 31 -0.01 5.68 15.75
N PHE A 32 0.86 5.07 14.96
CA PHE A 32 1.26 3.68 15.14
C PHE A 32 1.92 3.45 16.50
N GLU A 33 2.93 4.25 16.85
CA GLU A 33 3.71 4.07 18.07
C GLU A 33 2.91 4.35 19.35
N ASN A 34 1.96 5.26 19.31
CA ASN A 34 1.12 5.59 20.46
C ASN A 34 -0.07 4.64 20.67
N ASN A 35 -0.31 3.68 19.77
CA ASN A 35 -1.43 2.74 19.88
C ASN A 35 -0.96 1.27 19.92
N LYS A 36 -0.09 0.95 20.88
CA LYS A 36 0.45 -0.41 21.08
C LYS A 36 -0.62 -1.49 21.22
N ASN A 37 -1.75 -1.15 21.83
CA ASN A 37 -2.89 -2.04 22.03
C ASN A 37 -3.64 -2.41 20.73
N LEU A 38 -3.36 -1.73 19.62
CA LEU A 38 -3.92 -2.04 18.29
C LEU A 38 -2.94 -2.85 17.44
N GLN A 39 -1.70 -2.98 17.88
CA GLN A 39 -0.66 -3.67 17.14
C GLN A 39 -0.84 -5.19 17.24
N ILE A 40 -0.76 -5.84 16.09
CA ILE A 40 -0.84 -7.31 15.97
C ILE A 40 0.33 -7.80 15.13
N GLN A 41 0.65 -9.09 15.25
CA GLN A 41 1.59 -9.74 14.34
C GLN A 41 1.02 -9.74 12.91
N GLY A 42 1.87 -9.46 11.92
CA GLY A 42 1.46 -9.43 10.53
C GLY A 42 0.92 -10.78 10.04
N ILE A 43 -0.18 -10.73 9.30
CA ILE A 43 -0.89 -11.89 8.77
C ILE A 43 -0.77 -11.87 7.24
N SER A 44 -0.55 -13.02 6.62
CA SER A 44 -0.67 -13.25 5.17
C SER A 44 -1.95 -14.04 4.86
N ASP A 45 -2.26 -14.24 3.58
CA ASP A 45 -3.40 -15.08 3.16
C ASP A 45 -3.30 -16.53 3.68
N LYS A 46 -2.10 -16.99 4.07
CA LYS A 46 -1.83 -18.30 4.68
C LYS A 46 -1.86 -18.28 6.22
N GLY A 47 -2.25 -17.16 6.82
CA GLY A 47 -2.23 -16.96 8.26
C GLY A 47 -0.91 -16.36 8.76
N ILE A 48 -0.61 -16.59 10.04
CA ILE A 48 0.64 -16.14 10.69
C ILE A 48 1.76 -17.13 10.33
N ASP A 49 2.68 -16.70 9.48
CA ASP A 49 3.89 -17.44 9.13
C ASP A 49 5.07 -16.48 9.02
N PRO A 50 5.94 -16.39 10.04
CA PRO A 50 7.09 -15.49 10.04
C PRO A 50 8.12 -15.78 8.94
N LYS A 51 8.10 -16.96 8.31
CA LYS A 51 8.94 -17.25 7.13
C LYS A 51 8.42 -16.57 5.86
N THR A 52 7.13 -16.38 5.77
CA THR A 52 6.46 -15.69 4.65
C THR A 52 6.44 -14.19 4.86
N LYS A 53 5.92 -13.75 6.02
CA LYS A 53 5.78 -12.34 6.39
C LYS A 53 6.08 -12.16 7.88
N LYS A 54 7.01 -11.28 8.20
CA LYS A 54 7.34 -10.91 9.56
C LYS A 54 7.25 -9.40 9.70
N THR A 55 6.21 -8.92 10.38
CA THR A 55 5.87 -7.50 10.58
C THR A 55 5.05 -7.31 11.84
N THR A 56 4.94 -6.06 12.29
CA THR A 56 3.91 -5.63 13.26
C THR A 56 2.94 -4.70 12.54
N ASP A 57 1.65 -5.01 12.58
CA ASP A 57 0.63 -4.34 11.80
C ASP A 57 -0.42 -3.68 12.71
N ILE A 58 -0.97 -2.53 12.30
CA ILE A 58 -2.26 -2.00 12.77
C ILE A 58 -3.23 -2.08 11.60
N PRO A 59 -4.22 -2.98 11.64
CA PRO A 59 -5.29 -3.01 10.66
C PRO A 59 -6.24 -1.83 10.88
N VAL A 60 -6.63 -1.19 9.78
CA VAL A 60 -7.53 -0.02 9.77
C VAL A 60 -8.72 -0.33 8.88
N SER A 61 -9.92 -0.35 9.44
CA SER A 61 -11.17 -0.54 8.71
C SER A 61 -11.79 0.81 8.29
N PRO A 62 -12.73 0.82 7.32
CA PRO A 62 -13.50 2.01 6.99
C PRO A 62 -14.26 2.61 8.20
N ASN A 63 -14.67 1.77 9.17
CA ASN A 63 -15.30 2.23 10.40
C ASN A 63 -14.30 2.90 11.34
N ASP A 64 -13.04 2.50 11.34
CA ASP A 64 -12.01 3.16 12.13
C ASP A 64 -11.75 4.58 11.64
N LEU A 65 -11.82 4.81 10.34
CA LEU A 65 -11.66 6.15 9.75
C LEU A 65 -12.73 7.16 10.24
N LYS A 66 -13.85 6.69 10.81
CA LYS A 66 -14.86 7.57 11.40
C LYS A 66 -14.48 8.09 12.79
N LYS A 67 -13.47 7.49 13.44
CA LYS A 67 -13.04 7.83 14.80
C LYS A 67 -12.05 9.00 14.77
N PRO A 68 -12.15 9.98 15.69
CA PRO A 68 -11.27 11.16 15.69
C PRO A 68 -9.78 10.84 15.68
N LYS A 69 -9.35 9.79 16.38
CA LYS A 69 -7.93 9.39 16.43
C LYS A 69 -7.34 8.98 15.08
N PHE A 70 -8.18 8.60 14.10
CA PHE A 70 -7.76 8.21 12.76
C PHE A 70 -7.94 9.32 11.71
N GLU A 71 -8.23 10.57 12.13
CA GLU A 71 -8.44 11.71 11.22
C GLU A 71 -7.25 11.92 10.27
N ILE A 72 -6.03 11.66 10.75
CA ILE A 72 -4.82 11.76 9.94
C ILE A 72 -4.83 10.77 8.75
N LEU A 73 -5.43 9.59 8.93
CA LEU A 73 -5.55 8.60 7.88
C LEU A 73 -6.57 8.99 6.80
N LYS A 74 -7.61 9.75 7.15
CA LYS A 74 -8.51 10.33 6.13
C LYS A 74 -7.76 11.32 5.23
N LYS A 75 -6.91 12.18 5.83
CA LYS A 75 -6.05 13.10 5.07
C LYS A 75 -5.11 12.31 4.15
N TYR A 76 -4.52 11.22 4.66
CA TYR A 76 -3.68 10.33 3.88
C TYR A 76 -4.43 9.70 2.69
N ILE A 77 -5.63 9.16 2.90
CA ILE A 77 -6.47 8.62 1.81
C ILE A 77 -6.78 9.69 0.76
N GLY A 78 -6.95 10.94 1.17
CA GLY A 78 -7.11 12.06 0.24
C GLY A 78 -5.87 12.29 -0.66
N GLU A 79 -4.65 12.16 -0.11
CA GLU A 79 -3.41 12.25 -0.91
C GLU A 79 -3.24 11.03 -1.82
N LEU A 80 -3.53 9.83 -1.34
CA LEU A 80 -3.56 8.62 -2.15
C LEU A 80 -4.54 8.73 -3.33
N HIS A 81 -5.72 9.31 -3.10
CA HIS A 81 -6.71 9.53 -4.15
C HIS A 81 -6.18 10.46 -5.26
N LYS A 82 -5.43 11.50 -4.91
CA LYS A 82 -4.77 12.37 -5.92
C LYS A 82 -3.78 11.58 -6.78
N CYS A 83 -3.00 10.67 -6.18
CA CYS A 83 -2.11 9.77 -6.92
C CYS A 83 -2.89 8.87 -7.87
N PHE A 84 -4.03 8.35 -7.41
CA PHE A 84 -4.88 7.50 -8.24
C PHE A 84 -5.50 8.25 -9.42
N LEU A 85 -5.98 9.49 -9.23
CA LEU A 85 -6.48 10.33 -10.32
C LEU A 85 -5.39 10.60 -11.38
N ASP A 86 -4.17 10.85 -10.95
CA ASP A 86 -3.03 11.03 -11.85
C ASP A 86 -2.64 9.72 -12.55
N TYR A 87 -2.78 8.57 -11.88
CA TYR A 87 -2.63 7.24 -12.49
C TYR A 87 -3.66 7.00 -13.60
N GLN A 88 -4.94 7.34 -13.38
CA GLN A 88 -5.99 7.27 -14.39
C GLN A 88 -5.74 8.23 -15.57
N ASN A 89 -5.11 9.39 -15.34
CA ASN A 89 -4.72 10.30 -16.43
C ASN A 89 -3.63 9.70 -17.31
N GLN A 90 -2.70 8.94 -16.73
CA GLN A 90 -1.67 8.22 -17.48
C GLN A 90 -2.24 7.03 -18.27
N TRP A 91 -3.29 6.39 -17.73
CA TRP A 91 -3.94 5.22 -18.31
C TRP A 91 -5.42 5.49 -18.54
N PRO A 92 -5.80 6.27 -19.58
CA PRO A 92 -7.18 6.77 -19.76
C PRO A 92 -8.24 5.68 -19.88
N PHE A 93 -7.89 4.47 -20.34
CA PHE A 93 -8.79 3.32 -20.37
C PHE A 93 -9.40 3.00 -19.00
N LEU A 94 -8.67 3.24 -17.92
CA LEU A 94 -9.16 3.01 -16.57
C LEU A 94 -10.40 3.87 -16.23
N LYS A 95 -10.51 5.06 -16.82
CA LYS A 95 -11.69 5.91 -16.63
C LYS A 95 -12.96 5.35 -17.26
N SER A 96 -12.81 4.54 -18.32
CA SER A 96 -13.94 3.87 -18.96
C SER A 96 -14.36 2.57 -18.26
N MET A 97 -13.46 1.98 -17.48
CA MET A 97 -13.76 0.72 -16.78
C MET A 97 -14.59 0.92 -15.51
N PHE A 98 -14.37 2.02 -14.80
CA PHE A 98 -15.04 2.28 -13.51
C PHE A 98 -14.98 3.77 -13.15
N ASN A 99 -16.07 4.24 -12.53
CA ASN A 99 -16.16 5.61 -12.05
C ASN A 99 -15.52 5.78 -10.67
N THR A 100 -15.57 4.75 -9.84
CA THR A 100 -15.08 4.79 -8.45
C THR A 100 -14.44 3.48 -8.05
N LEU A 101 -13.36 3.58 -7.31
CA LEU A 101 -12.76 2.46 -6.59
C LEU A 101 -12.92 2.66 -5.09
N TYR A 102 -12.97 1.55 -4.37
CA TYR A 102 -13.05 1.54 -2.92
C TYR A 102 -11.73 1.12 -2.29
N VAL A 103 -11.38 1.78 -1.21
CA VAL A 103 -10.32 1.38 -0.31
C VAL A 103 -10.96 0.66 0.86
N PRO A 104 -10.84 -0.68 0.93
CA PRO A 104 -11.36 -1.46 2.06
C PRO A 104 -10.48 -1.27 3.30
N SER A 105 -10.42 -2.26 4.17
CA SER A 105 -9.41 -2.27 5.24
C SER A 105 -8.00 -2.29 4.66
N PHE A 106 -7.09 -1.60 5.33
CA PHE A 106 -5.67 -1.50 4.97
C PHE A 106 -4.81 -1.58 6.24
N ASN A 107 -3.48 -1.61 6.11
CA ASN A 107 -2.59 -1.77 7.24
C ASN A 107 -1.57 -0.63 7.33
N ILE A 108 -1.27 -0.19 8.54
CA ILE A 108 -0.02 0.48 8.87
C ILE A 108 0.92 -0.63 9.36
N GLN A 109 2.13 -0.73 8.80
CA GLN A 109 3.06 -1.81 9.11
C GLN A 109 4.40 -1.26 9.56
N LYS A 110 4.97 -1.91 10.57
CA LYS A 110 6.31 -1.68 11.08
C LYS A 110 7.18 -2.90 10.84
N TYR A 111 8.40 -2.66 10.40
CA TYR A 111 9.45 -3.64 10.22
C TYR A 111 10.66 -3.27 11.05
N LEU A 112 11.23 -4.22 11.75
CA LEU A 112 12.50 -4.13 12.46
C LEU A 112 13.59 -4.92 11.71
N PRO A 113 14.88 -4.76 12.01
CA PRO A 113 15.93 -5.56 11.40
C PRO A 113 15.62 -7.06 11.47
N GLY A 114 15.70 -7.73 10.32
CA GLY A 114 15.30 -9.12 10.13
C GLY A 114 13.81 -9.32 9.78
N ASP A 115 12.98 -8.27 9.77
CA ASP A 115 11.61 -8.35 9.33
C ASP A 115 11.50 -8.20 7.80
N HIS A 116 10.47 -8.78 7.21
CA HIS A 116 10.33 -8.89 5.75
C HIS A 116 8.92 -9.29 5.32
N PHE A 117 8.67 -9.19 4.01
CA PHE A 117 7.65 -9.95 3.31
C PHE A 117 8.33 -10.62 2.11
N ALA A 118 9.21 -11.62 2.40
CA ALA A 118 10.13 -12.19 1.44
C ALA A 118 9.48 -13.19 0.47
N ALA A 119 8.30 -13.72 0.79
CA ALA A 119 7.59 -14.59 -0.14
C ALA A 119 7.20 -13.81 -1.41
N LEU A 120 7.54 -14.38 -2.58
CA LEU A 120 7.06 -13.86 -3.86
C LEU A 120 5.55 -14.04 -3.92
N HIS A 121 4.82 -12.94 -4.07
CA HIS A 121 3.36 -12.93 -4.06
C HIS A 121 2.80 -11.88 -5.01
N SER A 122 1.54 -12.05 -5.35
CA SER A 122 0.67 -11.04 -5.93
C SER A 122 -0.57 -10.89 -5.06
N GLU A 123 -1.35 -9.86 -5.30
CA GLU A 123 -2.47 -9.50 -4.41
C GLU A 123 -3.78 -10.21 -4.78
N ARG A 124 -3.85 -10.75 -5.99
CA ARG A 124 -5.03 -11.38 -6.58
C ARG A 124 -4.73 -12.82 -6.94
N THR A 125 -4.94 -13.72 -5.98
CA THR A 125 -4.50 -15.13 -6.06
C THR A 125 -5.63 -16.14 -5.93
N SER A 126 -6.87 -15.69 -5.66
CA SER A 126 -8.02 -16.55 -5.42
C SER A 126 -9.34 -15.85 -5.75
N ILE A 127 -10.43 -16.58 -5.78
CA ILE A 127 -11.79 -16.03 -5.92
C ILE A 127 -12.05 -14.98 -4.84
N ASN A 128 -11.62 -15.22 -3.59
CA ASN A 128 -11.82 -14.30 -2.47
C ASN A 128 -11.05 -12.98 -2.61
N THR A 129 -10.03 -12.93 -3.46
CA THR A 129 -9.23 -11.73 -3.73
C THR A 129 -9.46 -11.18 -5.14
N SER A 130 -10.38 -11.79 -5.92
CA SER A 130 -10.63 -11.45 -7.34
C SER A 130 -11.14 -10.01 -7.55
N HIS A 131 -11.74 -9.40 -6.54
CA HIS A 131 -12.22 -8.02 -6.56
C HIS A 131 -11.11 -6.97 -6.45
N ARG A 132 -9.88 -7.33 -6.03
CA ARG A 132 -8.74 -6.42 -5.93
C ARG A 132 -8.26 -6.04 -7.32
N LEU A 133 -8.19 -4.74 -7.63
CA LEU A 133 -7.70 -4.21 -8.90
C LEU A 133 -6.28 -3.69 -8.82
N PHE A 134 -6.03 -2.89 -7.79
CA PHE A 134 -4.71 -2.31 -7.54
C PHE A 134 -4.28 -2.58 -6.11
N ALA A 135 -2.99 -2.76 -5.95
CA ALA A 135 -2.33 -2.59 -4.67
C ALA A 135 -1.70 -1.20 -4.61
N TRP A 136 -1.53 -0.69 -3.42
CA TRP A 136 -0.84 0.55 -3.16
C TRP A 136 -0.03 0.48 -1.87
N MET A 137 1.01 1.30 -1.81
CA MET A 137 1.87 1.39 -0.63
C MET A 137 2.51 2.77 -0.57
N THR A 138 2.67 3.30 0.65
CA THR A 138 3.47 4.50 0.92
C THR A 138 4.52 4.18 1.97
N TYR A 139 5.78 4.46 1.68
CA TYR A 139 6.85 4.47 2.68
C TYR A 139 6.74 5.73 3.53
N LEU A 140 6.76 5.58 4.85
CA LEU A 140 6.59 6.69 5.78
C LEU A 140 7.91 7.29 6.25
N ASN A 141 9.02 6.59 6.04
CA ASN A 141 10.36 7.03 6.38
C ASN A 141 11.40 6.47 5.42
N ASP A 142 12.58 7.09 5.43
CA ASP A 142 13.75 6.61 4.73
C ASP A 142 14.34 5.38 5.41
N VAL A 143 14.95 4.49 4.62
CA VAL A 143 15.70 3.32 5.10
C VAL A 143 16.96 3.17 4.27
N ASP A 144 18.10 3.08 4.94
CA ASP A 144 19.41 3.05 4.27
C ASP A 144 19.80 1.66 3.77
N ASP A 145 19.39 0.57 4.48
CA ASP A 145 19.81 -0.79 4.11
C ASP A 145 18.69 -1.82 4.27
N GLY A 146 18.35 -2.44 3.15
CA GLY A 146 17.30 -3.44 3.04
C GLY A 146 15.90 -2.83 2.88
N GLY A 147 14.89 -3.67 3.00
CA GLY A 147 13.48 -3.27 3.02
C GLY A 147 12.89 -2.80 1.70
N GLN A 148 13.60 -2.95 0.58
CA GLN A 148 13.12 -2.60 -0.77
C GLN A 148 11.90 -3.43 -1.17
N THR A 149 11.07 -2.87 -2.07
CA THR A 149 10.06 -3.63 -2.80
C THR A 149 10.60 -4.00 -4.17
N ASN A 150 10.64 -5.30 -4.47
CA ASN A 150 11.22 -5.83 -5.69
C ASN A 150 10.12 -6.46 -6.56
N PHE A 151 9.89 -5.88 -7.74
CA PHE A 151 8.98 -6.40 -8.77
C PHE A 151 9.73 -7.32 -9.71
N SER A 152 9.64 -8.62 -9.47
CA SER A 152 10.52 -9.64 -10.05
C SER A 152 10.47 -9.72 -11.58
N HIS A 153 9.29 -9.61 -12.20
CA HIS A 153 9.12 -9.69 -13.65
C HIS A 153 9.72 -8.49 -14.40
N TYR A 154 9.85 -7.36 -13.74
CA TYR A 154 10.35 -6.12 -14.35
C TYR A 154 11.81 -5.82 -13.97
N GLY A 155 12.38 -6.56 -13.01
CA GLY A 155 13.69 -6.23 -12.43
C GLY A 155 13.72 -4.86 -11.73
N ILE A 156 12.56 -4.38 -11.31
CA ILE A 156 12.42 -3.06 -10.68
C ILE A 156 12.53 -3.23 -9.15
N LYS A 157 13.48 -2.49 -8.56
CA LYS A 157 13.62 -2.35 -7.09
C LYS A 157 13.32 -0.93 -6.67
N ILE A 158 12.45 -0.79 -5.69
CA ILE A 158 12.06 0.50 -5.13
C ILE A 158 12.60 0.63 -3.72
N ASN A 159 13.45 1.63 -3.51
CA ASN A 159 13.97 1.96 -2.19
C ASN A 159 12.91 2.64 -1.34
N PRO A 160 12.85 2.33 -0.02
CA PRO A 160 12.06 3.06 0.95
C PRO A 160 12.58 4.51 1.06
N GLU A 161 11.74 5.46 0.72
CA GLU A 161 11.98 6.89 0.88
C GLU A 161 10.70 7.55 1.43
N THR A 162 10.85 8.48 2.33
CA THR A 162 9.74 9.20 2.98
C THR A 162 8.77 9.78 1.95
N SER A 163 7.49 9.54 2.15
CA SER A 163 6.39 10.01 1.28
C SER A 163 6.34 9.35 -0.11
N LYS A 164 7.21 8.36 -0.42
CA LYS A 164 7.17 7.66 -1.69
C LYS A 164 5.97 6.72 -1.71
N THR A 165 5.07 6.93 -2.66
CA THR A 165 3.81 6.19 -2.85
C THR A 165 3.84 5.43 -4.15
N LEU A 166 3.41 4.18 -4.12
CA LEU A 166 3.28 3.30 -5.27
C LEU A 166 1.82 2.89 -5.47
N ILE A 167 1.40 2.74 -6.74
CA ILE A 167 0.14 2.08 -7.14
C ILE A 167 0.50 1.13 -8.29
N TRP A 168 0.05 -0.13 -8.21
CA TRP A 168 0.30 -1.12 -9.25
C TRP A 168 -0.87 -2.10 -9.40
N PRO A 169 -1.05 -2.74 -10.57
CA PRO A 169 -2.05 -3.77 -10.77
C PRO A 169 -1.88 -4.94 -9.79
N ALA A 170 -2.98 -5.45 -9.24
CA ALA A 170 -2.98 -6.53 -8.25
C ALA A 170 -2.66 -7.92 -8.84
N GLU A 171 -2.42 -8.01 -10.14
CA GLU A 171 -2.26 -9.24 -10.91
C GLU A 171 -0.90 -9.94 -10.68
N TRP A 172 -0.85 -11.20 -11.05
CA TRP A 172 0.38 -12.03 -11.01
C TRP A 172 1.53 -11.42 -11.81
N THR A 173 1.25 -10.64 -12.84
CA THR A 173 2.26 -9.90 -13.62
C THR A 173 3.05 -8.91 -12.77
N HIS A 174 2.53 -8.52 -11.61
CA HIS A 174 3.19 -7.64 -10.65
C HIS A 174 3.61 -8.37 -9.38
N ALA A 175 3.96 -9.66 -9.52
CA ALA A 175 4.50 -10.42 -8.41
C ALA A 175 5.74 -9.74 -7.84
N HIS A 176 5.75 -9.57 -6.53
CA HIS A 176 6.78 -8.80 -5.82
C HIS A 176 7.14 -9.40 -4.46
N THR A 177 8.24 -8.92 -3.92
CA THR A 177 8.72 -9.25 -2.57
C THR A 177 9.06 -7.98 -1.81
N GLY A 178 8.92 -8.01 -0.48
CA GLY A 178 9.53 -7.04 0.44
C GLY A 178 10.82 -7.60 1.00
N GLU A 179 11.97 -7.05 0.60
CA GLU A 179 13.27 -7.51 1.05
C GLU A 179 13.44 -7.37 2.56
N VAL A 180 14.31 -8.21 3.12
CA VAL A 180 14.66 -8.17 4.55
C VAL A 180 15.19 -6.79 4.90
N LEU A 181 14.64 -6.18 5.95
CA LEU A 181 15.21 -4.98 6.54
C LEU A 181 16.50 -5.33 7.27
N LYS A 182 17.59 -4.65 6.98
CA LYS A 182 18.90 -4.94 7.59
C LYS A 182 19.24 -3.99 8.72
N SER A 183 18.84 -2.72 8.62
CA SER A 183 19.09 -1.73 9.66
C SER A 183 17.94 -0.74 9.80
N GLY A 184 17.86 -0.06 10.93
CA GLY A 184 16.84 0.94 11.22
C GLY A 184 15.44 0.36 11.46
N THR A 185 14.43 1.17 11.21
CA THR A 185 13.02 0.77 11.29
C THR A 185 12.30 1.25 10.03
N LYS A 186 11.51 0.40 9.40
CA LYS A 186 10.69 0.77 8.24
C LYS A 186 9.23 0.84 8.63
N TYR A 187 8.55 1.91 8.22
CA TYR A 187 7.10 2.05 8.33
C TYR A 187 6.49 2.23 6.94
N ILE A 188 5.37 1.56 6.71
CA ILE A 188 4.56 1.74 5.49
C ILE A 188 3.08 1.81 5.83
N VAL A 189 2.31 2.42 4.93
CA VAL A 189 0.86 2.18 4.83
C VAL A 189 0.62 1.42 3.53
N THR A 190 -0.15 0.34 3.57
CA THR A 190 -0.40 -0.50 2.39
C THR A 190 -1.80 -1.09 2.40
N GLY A 191 -2.37 -1.29 1.22
CA GLY A 191 -3.69 -1.85 1.03
C GLY A 191 -4.04 -2.04 -0.43
N TRP A 192 -5.34 -2.16 -0.69
CA TRP A 192 -5.88 -2.44 -2.01
C TRP A 192 -6.94 -1.42 -2.41
N MET A 193 -7.14 -1.29 -3.72
CA MET A 193 -8.30 -0.68 -4.34
C MET A 193 -9.07 -1.77 -5.07
N HIS A 194 -10.39 -1.82 -4.89
CA HIS A 194 -11.22 -2.84 -5.49
C HIS A 194 -12.51 -2.25 -6.09
N PHE A 195 -13.18 -3.06 -6.90
CA PHE A 195 -14.52 -2.72 -7.36
C PHE A 195 -15.47 -2.56 -6.18
N PRO A 196 -16.49 -1.69 -6.29
CA PRO A 196 -17.51 -1.58 -5.27
C PRO A 196 -18.23 -2.92 -5.10
N THR A 197 -18.62 -3.23 -3.87
CA THR A 197 -19.59 -4.28 -3.60
C THR A 197 -21.00 -3.80 -3.99
N SER A 198 -21.96 -4.73 -4.17
CA SER A 198 -23.35 -4.37 -4.48
C SER A 198 -23.96 -3.37 -3.47
N ASP A 199 -23.62 -3.50 -2.19
CA ASP A 199 -24.08 -2.60 -1.14
C ASP A 199 -23.49 -1.19 -1.26
N GLU A 200 -22.26 -1.08 -1.73
CA GLU A 200 -21.56 0.19 -1.96
C GLU A 200 -22.11 0.88 -3.22
N GLU A 201 -22.44 0.12 -4.28
CA GLU A 201 -23.10 0.65 -5.46
C GLU A 201 -24.51 1.21 -5.16
N ILE A 202 -25.27 0.54 -4.30
CA ILE A 202 -26.61 0.97 -3.89
C ILE A 202 -26.55 2.29 -3.12
N LYS A 203 -25.51 2.49 -2.27
CA LYS A 203 -25.33 3.72 -1.50
C LYS A 203 -24.95 4.92 -2.35
N GLN A 204 -24.34 4.72 -3.51
CA GLN A 204 -23.98 5.82 -4.44
C GLN A 204 -25.17 6.32 -5.29
N LYS A 205 -26.20 5.49 -5.46
CA LYS A 205 -27.40 5.83 -6.25
C LYS A 205 -28.47 6.55 -5.43
N LYS A 206 -28.25 6.74 -4.13
CA LYS A 206 -29.08 7.50 -3.20
C LYS A 206 -28.43 8.83 -2.84
#